data_7dcaaa199f7a8b86385fe81576f9e91f
#
_entry.id   7dcaaa199f7a8b86385fe81576f9e91f
#
_cell.length_a   1.000
_cell.length_b   1.000
_cell.length_c   1.000
_cell.angle_alpha   90.00
_cell.angle_beta   90.00
_cell.angle_gamma   90.00
#
_symmetry.space_group_name_H-M   'P 1'
#
loop_
_entity.id
_entity.type
_entity.pdbx_description
1 polymer ?
#
loop_
_entity_poly.entity_id
_entity_poly.type
_entity_poly.pdbx_seq_one_letter_code
_entity_poly.pdbx_strand_id
1 'polypeptide(L)'
;MARDKIEAYRLQNERFLEDIAKEDGIQSLRAGVLYKVLENGSGETTVTPRSIVTCHYKGMLISGKTFDNSFVRSCPEAFRVNELINGFQIALLNMHVGDRWLVYIPSNMGYGSKTVGSIPGNSTLIFEIQLIAIG
;
A
#
# COMPACT_ATOMS: atom_id res chain seq x y z
N MET A 1 28.94 4.51 -7.40
CA MET A 1 28.32 5.40 -8.42
C MET A 1 26.82 5.49 -8.17
N ALA A 2 26.22 6.67 -8.36
CA ALA A 2 24.78 6.86 -8.11
C ALA A 2 23.90 5.92 -8.93
N ARG A 3 24.27 5.69 -10.20
CA ARG A 3 23.52 4.76 -11.09
C ARG A 3 23.52 3.34 -10.55
N ASP A 4 24.65 2.87 -10.02
CA ASP A 4 24.76 1.52 -9.47
C ASP A 4 23.93 1.38 -8.20
N LYS A 5 23.86 2.42 -7.38
CA LYS A 5 23.04 2.43 -6.16
C LYS A 5 21.55 2.42 -6.50
N ILE A 6 21.14 3.17 -7.52
CA ILE A 6 19.75 3.20 -8.00
C ILE A 6 19.35 1.81 -8.48
N GLU A 7 20.17 1.17 -9.29
CA GLU A 7 19.90 -0.17 -9.81
C GLU A 7 19.88 -1.22 -8.71
N ALA A 8 20.82 -1.15 -7.77
CA ALA A 8 20.86 -2.07 -6.62
C ALA A 8 19.59 -1.93 -5.76
N TYR A 9 19.14 -0.73 -5.52
CA TYR A 9 17.91 -0.47 -4.75
C TYR A 9 16.69 -1.03 -5.47
N ARG A 10 16.58 -0.79 -6.79
CA ARG A 10 15.50 -1.34 -7.60
C ARG A 10 15.45 -2.86 -7.49
N LEU A 11 16.59 -3.52 -7.62
CA LEU A 11 16.68 -4.98 -7.53
C LEU A 11 16.31 -5.49 -6.13
N GLN A 12 16.75 -4.81 -5.07
CA GLN A 12 16.40 -5.17 -3.70
C GLN A 12 14.88 -5.12 -3.50
N ASN A 13 14.22 -4.10 -4.03
CA ASN A 13 12.77 -3.95 -3.93
C ASN A 13 12.03 -5.04 -4.71
N GLU A 14 12.50 -5.38 -5.92
CA GLU A 14 11.91 -6.45 -6.71
C GLU A 14 12.05 -7.81 -6.02
N ARG A 15 13.23 -8.12 -5.47
CA ARG A 15 13.47 -9.36 -4.73
C ARG A 15 12.61 -9.44 -3.47
N PHE A 16 12.45 -8.32 -2.79
CA PHE A 16 11.59 -8.24 -1.62
C PHE A 16 10.17 -8.71 -1.96
N LEU A 17 9.60 -8.22 -3.05
CA LEU A 17 8.26 -8.62 -3.50
C LEU A 17 8.19 -10.09 -3.89
N GLU A 18 9.22 -10.59 -4.58
CA GLU A 18 9.30 -12.01 -4.94
C GLU A 18 9.30 -12.91 -3.70
N ASP A 19 10.03 -12.51 -2.66
CA ASP A 19 10.09 -13.24 -1.41
C ASP A 19 8.76 -13.18 -0.65
N ILE A 20 8.14 -12.00 -0.60
CA ILE A 20 6.82 -11.83 0.02
C ILE A 20 5.77 -12.71 -0.66
N ALA A 21 5.80 -12.79 -1.98
CA ALA A 21 4.83 -13.60 -2.74
C ALA A 21 4.86 -15.09 -2.36
N LYS A 22 5.95 -15.55 -1.78
CA LYS A 22 6.12 -16.96 -1.35
C LYS A 22 5.67 -17.22 0.09
N GLU A 23 5.38 -16.17 0.85
CA GLU A 23 4.97 -16.31 2.25
C GLU A 23 3.54 -16.81 2.38
N ASP A 24 3.27 -17.55 3.45
CA ASP A 24 1.93 -18.03 3.76
C ASP A 24 0.99 -16.86 4.06
N GLY A 25 -0.25 -16.97 3.60
CA GLY A 25 -1.28 -15.96 3.82
C GLY A 25 -1.24 -14.79 2.86
N ILE A 26 -0.24 -14.73 1.98
CA ILE A 26 -0.16 -13.70 0.95
C ILE A 26 -1.06 -14.04 -0.22
N GLN A 27 -1.85 -13.07 -0.63
CA GLN A 27 -2.73 -13.17 -1.80
C GLN A 27 -2.34 -12.08 -2.79
N SER A 28 -2.70 -12.26 -4.05
CA SER A 28 -2.39 -11.27 -5.09
C SER A 28 -3.64 -10.62 -5.64
N LEU A 29 -3.49 -9.34 -5.94
CA LEU A 29 -4.44 -8.55 -6.70
C LEU A 29 -3.82 -8.26 -8.06
N ARG A 30 -4.53 -7.51 -8.91
CA ARG A 30 -4.00 -7.17 -10.23
C ARG A 30 -2.75 -6.30 -10.13
N ALA A 31 -1.99 -6.24 -11.23
CA ALA A 31 -0.82 -5.38 -11.39
C ALA A 31 0.30 -5.63 -10.37
N GLY A 32 0.40 -6.86 -9.84
CA GLY A 32 1.47 -7.23 -8.93
C GLY A 32 1.31 -6.76 -7.50
N VAL A 33 0.17 -6.20 -7.14
CA VAL A 33 -0.13 -5.81 -5.75
C VAL A 33 -0.39 -7.08 -4.94
N LEU A 34 0.28 -7.20 -3.80
CA LEU A 34 0.11 -8.34 -2.87
C LEU A 34 -0.53 -7.83 -1.58
N TYR A 35 -1.22 -8.72 -0.88
CA TYR A 35 -1.80 -8.36 0.40
C TYR A 35 -1.91 -9.54 1.35
N LYS A 36 -1.98 -9.22 2.63
CA LYS A 36 -2.25 -10.17 3.70
C LYS A 36 -3.37 -9.60 4.55
N VAL A 37 -4.39 -10.42 4.80
CA VAL A 37 -5.51 -10.01 5.66
C VAL A 37 -5.06 -10.10 7.11
N LEU A 38 -5.15 -8.98 7.84
CA LEU A 38 -4.89 -8.93 9.28
C LEU A 38 -6.18 -9.07 10.08
N GLU A 39 -7.25 -8.41 9.62
CA GLU A 39 -8.59 -8.51 10.19
C GLU A 39 -9.60 -8.47 9.07
N ASN A 40 -10.64 -9.32 9.16
CA ASN A 40 -11.77 -9.29 8.23
C ASN A 40 -12.88 -8.42 8.78
N GLY A 41 -13.35 -7.48 7.96
CA GLY A 41 -14.52 -6.70 8.25
C GLY A 41 -15.80 -7.42 7.85
N SER A 42 -16.92 -6.86 8.27
CA SER A 42 -18.25 -7.40 7.98
C SER A 42 -19.11 -6.46 7.12
N GLY A 43 -18.52 -5.35 6.66
CA GLY A 43 -19.23 -4.40 5.83
C GLY A 43 -19.60 -4.99 4.47
N GLU A 44 -20.78 -4.65 3.99
CA GLU A 44 -21.29 -5.16 2.71
C GLU A 44 -21.13 -4.15 1.56
N THR A 45 -20.90 -2.88 1.90
CA THR A 45 -20.80 -1.81 0.90
C THR A 45 -19.49 -1.92 0.13
N THR A 46 -19.59 -1.85 -1.19
CA THR A 46 -18.45 -1.94 -2.10
C THR A 46 -17.85 -0.55 -2.31
N VAL A 47 -16.53 -0.48 -2.26
CA VAL A 47 -15.77 0.73 -2.60
C VAL A 47 -15.74 0.89 -4.11
N THR A 48 -15.98 2.10 -4.59
CA THR A 48 -15.85 2.46 -6.01
C THR A 48 -14.77 3.52 -6.18
N PRO A 49 -14.28 3.76 -7.41
CA PRO A 49 -13.25 4.80 -7.63
C PRO A 49 -13.68 6.20 -7.20
N ARG A 50 -14.97 6.48 -7.15
CA ARG A 50 -15.51 7.78 -6.73
C ARG A 50 -15.83 7.85 -5.25
N SER A 51 -15.75 6.75 -4.52
CA SER A 51 -16.03 6.72 -3.10
C SER A 51 -15.07 7.62 -2.32
N ILE A 52 -15.59 8.23 -1.26
CA ILE A 52 -14.76 8.87 -0.25
C ILE A 52 -14.67 7.85 0.89
N VAL A 53 -13.46 7.45 1.24
CA VAL A 53 -13.23 6.48 2.31
C VAL A 53 -12.51 7.13 3.47
N THR A 54 -12.75 6.63 4.66
CA THR A 54 -12.01 7.01 5.86
C THR A 54 -11.15 5.83 6.27
N CYS A 55 -9.85 6.04 6.36
CA CYS A 55 -8.87 4.98 6.65
C CYS A 55 -7.88 5.43 7.71
N HIS A 56 -7.46 4.47 8.54
CA HIS A 56 -6.15 4.55 9.17
C HIS A 56 -5.16 3.85 8.26
N TYR A 57 -3.93 4.37 8.20
CA TYR A 57 -2.89 3.75 7.40
C TYR A 57 -1.49 4.06 7.94
N LYS A 58 -0.57 3.15 7.65
CA LYS A 58 0.86 3.30 7.94
C LYS A 58 1.62 2.88 6.70
N GLY A 59 2.44 3.78 6.16
CA GLY A 59 3.28 3.51 4.99
C GLY A 59 4.73 3.33 5.38
N MET A 60 5.35 2.27 4.84
CA MET A 60 6.75 1.92 5.12
C MET A 60 7.49 1.58 3.84
N LEU A 61 8.81 1.77 3.88
CA LEU A 61 9.74 1.25 2.88
C LEU A 61 10.17 -0.18 3.27
N ILE A 62 10.85 -0.90 2.36
CA ILE A 62 11.32 -2.26 2.64
C ILE A 62 12.33 -2.31 3.79
N SER A 63 13.01 -1.19 4.08
CA SER A 63 13.91 -1.08 5.23
C SER A 63 13.19 -1.05 6.58
N GLY A 64 11.86 -0.90 6.56
CA GLY A 64 11.06 -0.69 7.76
C GLY A 64 10.88 0.77 8.14
N LYS A 65 11.51 1.70 7.41
CA LYS A 65 11.34 3.14 7.66
C LYS A 65 9.91 3.55 7.36
N THR A 66 9.24 4.13 8.36
CA THR A 66 7.88 4.67 8.20
C THR A 66 7.96 6.07 7.60
N PHE A 67 7.18 6.32 6.55
CA PHE A 67 7.11 7.65 5.93
C PHE A 67 5.78 8.36 6.20
N ASP A 68 4.76 7.63 6.63
CA ASP A 68 3.48 8.21 7.03
C ASP A 68 2.74 7.25 7.95
N ASN A 69 2.03 7.79 8.96
CA ASN A 69 1.35 6.95 9.95
C ASN A 69 0.21 7.71 10.62
N SER A 70 -1.03 7.46 10.16
CA SER A 70 -2.22 8.07 10.74
C SER A 70 -2.55 7.53 12.13
N PHE A 71 -2.15 6.28 12.44
CA PHE A 71 -2.37 5.69 13.77
C PHE A 71 -1.68 6.49 14.87
N VAL A 72 -0.45 6.95 14.61
CA VAL A 72 0.30 7.77 15.58
C VAL A 72 -0.38 9.13 15.79
N ARG A 73 -0.92 9.70 14.73
CA ARG A 73 -1.67 10.97 14.82
C ARG A 73 -3.03 10.80 15.51
N SER A 74 -3.48 9.56 15.73
CA SER A 74 -4.80 9.22 16.27
C SER A 74 -5.94 9.88 15.49
N CYS A 75 -5.73 10.08 14.19
CA CYS A 75 -6.68 10.75 13.31
C CYS A 75 -6.71 10.04 11.96
N PRO A 76 -7.79 9.28 11.67
CA PRO A 76 -7.94 8.69 10.35
C PRO A 76 -8.12 9.77 9.29
N GLU A 77 -7.75 9.43 8.06
CA GLU A 77 -7.80 10.36 6.93
C GLU A 77 -8.94 9.99 5.99
N ALA A 78 -9.59 11.00 5.43
CA ALA A 78 -10.60 10.82 4.40
C ALA A 78 -9.99 11.07 3.03
N PHE A 79 -10.21 10.14 2.10
CA PHE A 79 -9.67 10.20 0.75
C PHE A 79 -10.74 9.91 -0.28
N ARG A 80 -10.65 10.57 -1.44
CA ARG A 80 -11.33 10.08 -2.62
C ARG A 80 -10.45 8.99 -3.26
N VAL A 81 -11.00 7.82 -3.49
CA VAL A 81 -10.22 6.65 -3.92
C VAL A 81 -9.38 6.94 -5.17
N ASN A 82 -9.99 7.55 -6.20
CA ASN A 82 -9.30 7.81 -7.48
C ASN A 82 -8.24 8.91 -7.42
N GLU A 83 -8.02 9.53 -6.27
CA GLU A 83 -6.94 10.51 -6.07
C GLU A 83 -5.70 9.89 -5.42
N LEU A 84 -5.74 8.61 -5.06
CA LEU A 84 -4.64 7.90 -4.42
C LEU A 84 -3.74 7.23 -5.46
N ILE A 85 -2.53 6.80 -5.03
CA ILE A 85 -1.64 6.00 -5.88
C ILE A 85 -2.36 4.71 -6.31
N ASN A 86 -2.01 4.20 -7.48
CA ASN A 86 -2.74 3.09 -8.11
C ASN A 86 -2.83 1.85 -7.21
N GLY A 87 -1.75 1.47 -6.56
CA GLY A 87 -1.76 0.28 -5.70
C GLY A 87 -2.68 0.42 -4.50
N PHE A 88 -2.76 1.60 -3.92
CA PHE A 88 -3.67 1.88 -2.82
C PHE A 88 -5.14 1.77 -3.29
N GLN A 89 -5.43 2.32 -4.48
CA GLN A 89 -6.76 2.21 -5.09
C GLN A 89 -7.14 0.75 -5.31
N ILE A 90 -6.23 -0.06 -5.85
CA ILE A 90 -6.47 -1.48 -6.12
C ILE A 90 -6.84 -2.21 -4.83
N ALA A 91 -6.13 -1.95 -3.73
CA ALA A 91 -6.44 -2.55 -2.44
C ALA A 91 -7.84 -2.15 -1.95
N LEU A 92 -8.12 -0.84 -1.92
CA LEU A 92 -9.40 -0.33 -1.42
C LEU A 92 -10.59 -0.86 -2.21
N LEU A 93 -10.46 -1.00 -3.53
CA LEU A 93 -11.54 -1.53 -4.38
C LEU A 93 -11.92 -2.97 -4.03
N ASN A 94 -11.06 -3.69 -3.32
CA ASN A 94 -11.29 -5.06 -2.88
C ASN A 94 -11.57 -5.18 -1.39
N MET A 95 -11.51 -4.08 -0.65
CA MET A 95 -11.72 -4.06 0.80
C MET A 95 -13.15 -3.73 1.17
N HIS A 96 -13.54 -4.14 2.37
CA HIS A 96 -14.82 -3.82 2.99
C HIS A 96 -14.59 -3.12 4.32
N VAL A 97 -15.58 -2.37 4.79
CA VAL A 97 -15.49 -1.68 6.08
C VAL A 97 -15.18 -2.68 7.19
N GLY A 98 -14.19 -2.36 7.99
CA GLY A 98 -13.69 -3.22 9.05
C GLY A 98 -12.48 -4.06 8.64
N ASP A 99 -12.19 -4.17 7.35
CA ASP A 99 -10.99 -4.87 6.89
C ASP A 99 -9.73 -4.11 7.31
N ARG A 100 -8.74 -4.88 7.72
CA ARG A 100 -7.39 -4.38 7.96
C ARG A 100 -6.44 -5.30 7.22
N TRP A 101 -5.69 -4.72 6.30
CA TRP A 101 -4.79 -5.45 5.41
C TRP A 101 -3.38 -4.88 5.47
N LEU A 102 -2.42 -5.75 5.24
CA LEU A 102 -1.05 -5.35 4.93
C LEU A 102 -0.88 -5.48 3.42
N VAL A 103 -0.57 -4.38 2.74
CA VAL A 103 -0.57 -4.30 1.28
C VAL A 103 0.83 -3.97 0.80
N TYR A 104 1.32 -4.73 -0.18
CA TYR A 104 2.64 -4.56 -0.77
C TYR A 104 2.46 -4.06 -2.20
N ILE A 105 2.96 -2.87 -2.47
CA ILE A 105 2.72 -2.16 -3.73
C ILE A 105 4.03 -2.04 -4.49
N PRO A 106 4.14 -2.65 -5.69
CA PRO A 106 5.33 -2.47 -6.53
C PRO A 106 5.46 -1.01 -6.97
N SER A 107 6.67 -0.56 -7.24
CA SER A 107 6.92 0.86 -7.51
C SER A 107 6.10 1.41 -8.68
N ASN A 108 5.85 0.60 -9.72
CA ASN A 108 5.04 1.05 -10.87
C ASN A 108 3.56 1.29 -10.52
N MET A 109 3.10 0.80 -9.37
CA MET A 109 1.75 1.08 -8.84
C MET A 109 1.80 2.07 -7.68
N GLY A 110 2.98 2.57 -7.34
CA GLY A 110 3.22 3.61 -6.35
C GLY A 110 3.73 4.88 -7.02
N TYR A 111 4.90 5.33 -6.63
CA TYR A 111 5.48 6.59 -7.16
C TYR A 111 6.45 6.37 -8.32
N GLY A 112 6.64 5.13 -8.78
CA GLY A 112 7.48 4.81 -9.92
C GLY A 112 8.97 5.07 -9.65
N SER A 113 9.67 5.55 -10.66
CA SER A 113 11.10 5.85 -10.58
C SER A 113 11.43 7.22 -10.02
N LYS A 114 10.42 8.00 -9.63
CA LYS A 114 10.62 9.34 -9.09
C LYS A 114 10.79 9.29 -7.58
N THR A 115 11.73 10.08 -7.07
CA THR A 115 11.85 10.31 -5.63
C THR A 115 10.80 11.33 -5.19
N VAL A 116 10.01 10.98 -4.19
CA VAL A 116 8.96 11.83 -3.64
C VAL A 116 9.20 11.99 -2.15
N GLY A 117 9.64 13.19 -1.74
CA GLY A 117 10.01 13.44 -0.34
C GLY A 117 11.06 12.45 0.15
N SER A 118 10.77 11.71 1.20
CA SER A 118 11.67 10.70 1.78
C SER A 118 11.56 9.33 1.12
N ILE A 119 10.74 9.19 0.07
CA ILE A 119 10.53 7.92 -0.64
C ILE A 119 11.43 7.90 -1.87
N PRO A 120 12.50 7.09 -1.89
CA PRO A 120 13.36 6.99 -3.08
C PRO A 120 12.60 6.42 -4.27
N GLY A 121 13.01 6.81 -5.48
CA GLY A 121 12.49 6.19 -6.70
C GLY A 121 12.70 4.68 -6.69
N ASN A 122 11.83 3.94 -7.33
CA ASN A 122 11.82 2.47 -7.41
C ASN A 122 11.52 1.77 -6.08
N SER A 123 10.88 2.47 -5.14
CA SER A 123 10.50 1.88 -3.84
C SER A 123 9.25 1.03 -3.95
N THR A 124 9.32 -0.18 -3.43
CA THR A 124 8.14 -0.94 -3.03
C THR A 124 7.57 -0.28 -1.77
N LEU A 125 6.27 -0.08 -1.74
CA LEU A 125 5.59 0.52 -0.60
C LEU A 125 4.82 -0.55 0.17
N ILE A 126 4.90 -0.49 1.49
CA ILE A 126 4.19 -1.41 2.37
C ILE A 126 3.20 -0.56 3.16
N PHE A 127 1.90 -0.81 2.95
CA PHE A 127 0.86 -0.10 3.67
C PHE A 127 0.05 -1.04 4.55
N GLU A 128 -0.04 -0.71 5.82
CA GLU A 128 -1.08 -1.27 6.67
C GLU A 128 -2.29 -0.35 6.51
N ILE A 129 -3.43 -0.89 6.07
CA ILE A 129 -4.64 -0.12 5.78
C ILE A 129 -5.79 -0.68 6.59
N GLN A 130 -6.48 0.18 7.34
CA GLN A 130 -7.72 -0.15 8.03
C GLN A 130 -8.83 0.70 7.42
N LEU A 131 -9.78 0.07 6.74
CA LEU A 131 -10.93 0.78 6.15
C LEU A 131 -12.01 0.94 7.22
N ILE A 132 -12.25 2.19 7.61
CA ILE A 132 -13.14 2.52 8.73
C ILE A 132 -14.55 2.84 8.24
N ALA A 133 -14.66 3.62 7.18
CA ALA A 133 -15.97 4.05 6.68
C ALA A 133 -15.91 4.36 5.18
N ILE A 134 -17.07 4.25 4.54
CA ILE A 134 -17.31 4.67 3.17
C ILE A 134 -18.39 5.72 3.24
N GLY A 135 -18.05 6.94 2.87
CA GLY A 135 -18.97 8.07 3.00
C GLY A 135 -19.28 8.75 1.69
#